data_0cae133a9b2679dc8181c6674b30d239
#
_entry.id   0cae133a9b2679dc8181c6674b30d239
#
_cell.length_a   1.000
_cell.length_b   1.000
_cell.length_c   1.000
_cell.angle_alpha   90.00
_cell.angle_beta   90.00
_cell.angle_gamma   90.00
#
_symmetry.space_group_name_H-M   'P 1'
#
loop_
_entity.id
_entity.type
_entity.pdbx_description
1 polymer ?
#
loop_
_entity_poly.entity_id
_entity_poly.type
_entity_poly.pdbx_seq_one_letter_code
_entity_poly.pdbx_strand_id
1 'polypeptide(L)'
;MEKIMRQILKSDLMKVVAVAAFMWVMYMLLEGCCSGGEYGLAMGVVAGAAGGKHVGGEPLTLELSREASPELLRNEIDERIVKIRPMATPIDQISRHAGSRRSGSMVVEYYSVDTKGVTTTLESDSTAITSWGKSQGALLKTANDSIFEPTETIMVPDVMATTKDGATETLVLYVVAKDTTGISVISVNNTSSRGSSVPDLKAGTVLVRMGRAAAELDVQTPQFEALPTKKSNNCQIFKAQVEQSTYHKIANKEVGWGFSDQEEAAITDMRRGMEKNFLFGSCCTLTDPVKNTEIMLTGGIWHQAGKECTYTKGALDMNRLIEISREAFTGNGGSSKKLLIGGTLLIEELNKLEHVKTVGATETMTRWGLDFTEIVTKFGRLYVMASEIFDQCGHPHDGMIIDPEYLTKYCHVPFRTERLDLRSSGQRNTEAIVITEASCLVLRYPEAHMRILASGNEQ
;
A
#
# COMPACT_ATOMS: atom_id res chain seq x y z
N MET A 1 13.97 -41.25 -31.99
CA MET A 1 12.77 -41.43 -32.83
C MET A 1 11.65 -42.17 -32.07
N GLU A 2 11.97 -43.25 -31.35
CA GLU A 2 10.94 -44.07 -30.66
C GLU A 2 10.15 -43.35 -29.55
N LYS A 3 10.75 -42.41 -28.82
CA LYS A 3 10.06 -41.58 -27.81
C LYS A 3 9.05 -40.57 -28.40
N ILE A 4 9.37 -40.02 -29.57
CA ILE A 4 8.51 -39.06 -30.26
C ILE A 4 7.32 -39.78 -30.90
N MET A 5 7.55 -40.97 -31.48
CA MET A 5 6.48 -41.81 -32.01
C MET A 5 5.48 -42.25 -30.94
N ARG A 6 5.96 -42.61 -29.72
CA ARG A 6 5.09 -42.98 -28.60
C ARG A 6 4.26 -41.78 -28.07
N GLN A 7 4.79 -40.57 -28.18
CA GLN A 7 4.08 -39.37 -27.75
C GLN A 7 3.00 -38.94 -28.74
N ILE A 8 3.24 -39.11 -30.06
CA ILE A 8 2.29 -38.89 -31.14
C ILE A 8 1.15 -39.93 -31.09
N LEU A 9 1.50 -41.19 -30.89
CA LEU A 9 0.49 -42.25 -30.77
C LEU A 9 -0.42 -42.08 -29.56
N LYS A 10 0.08 -41.61 -28.44
CA LYS A 10 -0.74 -41.27 -27.25
C LYS A 10 -1.67 -40.11 -27.51
N SER A 11 -1.25 -39.07 -28.25
CA SER A 11 -2.07 -37.94 -28.59
C SER A 11 -3.24 -38.31 -29.50
N ASP A 12 -3.01 -39.11 -30.49
CA ASP A 12 -4.06 -39.54 -31.44
C ASP A 12 -4.99 -40.60 -30.85
N LEU A 13 -4.46 -41.48 -29.99
CA LEU A 13 -5.30 -42.40 -29.23
C LEU A 13 -6.26 -41.71 -28.30
N MET A 14 -5.81 -40.62 -27.63
CA MET A 14 -6.68 -39.79 -26.77
C MET A 14 -7.78 -39.06 -27.57
N LYS A 15 -7.46 -38.59 -28.77
CA LYS A 15 -8.47 -38.01 -29.67
C LYS A 15 -9.50 -39.04 -30.14
N VAL A 16 -9.05 -40.25 -30.49
CA VAL A 16 -9.96 -41.32 -30.87
C VAL A 16 -10.85 -41.74 -29.69
N VAL A 17 -10.32 -41.84 -28.49
CA VAL A 17 -11.08 -42.15 -27.27
C VAL A 17 -12.08 -41.04 -26.95
N ALA A 18 -11.69 -39.78 -27.09
CA ALA A 18 -12.60 -38.65 -26.89
C ALA A 18 -13.76 -38.62 -27.91
N VAL A 19 -13.45 -38.89 -29.17
CA VAL A 19 -14.48 -38.98 -30.22
C VAL A 19 -15.40 -40.20 -30.00
N ALA A 20 -14.86 -41.36 -29.62
CA ALA A 20 -15.62 -42.54 -29.28
C ALA A 20 -16.53 -42.31 -28.06
N ALA A 21 -16.02 -41.64 -27.02
CA ALA A 21 -16.82 -41.27 -25.85
C ALA A 21 -17.93 -40.28 -26.19
N PHE A 22 -17.64 -39.30 -27.04
CA PHE A 22 -18.68 -38.35 -27.55
C PHE A 22 -19.72 -39.04 -28.39
N MET A 23 -19.34 -39.94 -29.27
CA MET A 23 -20.27 -40.77 -30.09
C MET A 23 -21.11 -41.69 -29.19
N TRP A 24 -20.51 -42.26 -28.14
CA TRP A 24 -21.24 -43.11 -27.20
C TRP A 24 -22.26 -42.33 -26.37
N VAL A 25 -21.90 -41.13 -25.92
CA VAL A 25 -22.82 -40.21 -25.22
C VAL A 25 -23.97 -39.78 -26.17
N MET A 26 -23.65 -39.46 -27.42
CA MET A 26 -24.66 -39.15 -28.45
C MET A 26 -25.57 -40.35 -28.74
N TYR A 27 -25.01 -41.57 -28.77
CA TYR A 27 -25.77 -42.79 -28.95
C TYR A 27 -26.71 -43.07 -27.76
N MET A 28 -26.23 -42.90 -26.53
CA MET A 28 -27.05 -43.01 -25.31
C MET A 28 -28.14 -41.95 -25.22
N LEU A 29 -27.88 -40.74 -25.69
CA LEU A 29 -28.90 -39.70 -25.81
C LEU A 29 -29.95 -39.99 -26.85
N LEU A 30 -29.59 -40.70 -27.95
CA LEU A 30 -30.50 -41.16 -28.97
C LEU A 30 -31.33 -42.38 -28.54
N GLU A 31 -30.77 -43.34 -27.81
CA GLU A 31 -31.51 -44.49 -27.27
C GLU A 31 -32.47 -44.11 -26.12
N GLY A 32 -32.13 -43.09 -25.35
CA GLY A 32 -33.01 -42.54 -24.30
C GLY A 32 -34.28 -41.88 -24.86
N CYS A 33 -34.31 -41.55 -26.15
CA CYS A 33 -35.47 -40.98 -26.82
C CYS A 33 -36.45 -42.01 -27.41
N CYS A 34 -36.09 -43.30 -27.40
CA CYS A 34 -36.91 -44.34 -28.07
C CYS A 34 -37.70 -45.25 -27.12
N SER A 35 -37.66 -45.09 -25.80
CA SER A 35 -38.48 -45.85 -24.87
C SER A 35 -39.68 -45.03 -24.41
N GLY A 36 -40.74 -45.26 -25.08
CA GLY A 36 -42.17 -45.05 -24.87
C GLY A 36 -42.64 -44.09 -23.77
N GLY A 37 -43.37 -43.07 -24.19
CA GLY A 37 -44.31 -42.34 -23.36
C GLY A 37 -44.25 -40.82 -23.55
N GLU A 38 -45.29 -40.31 -24.21
CA GLU A 38 -45.80 -38.91 -24.22
C GLU A 38 -44.92 -37.72 -24.64
N TYR A 39 -43.69 -37.90 -25.16
CA TYR A 39 -42.88 -36.80 -25.70
C TYR A 39 -42.76 -36.75 -27.22
N GLY A 40 -43.65 -37.43 -27.92
CA GLY A 40 -43.63 -37.55 -29.38
C GLY A 40 -44.06 -36.31 -30.18
N LEU A 41 -44.37 -35.18 -29.51
CA LEU A 41 -44.88 -33.99 -30.20
C LEU A 41 -43.83 -32.87 -30.35
N ALA A 42 -42.72 -32.92 -29.66
CA ALA A 42 -41.71 -31.84 -29.69
C ALA A 42 -40.72 -31.91 -30.87
N MET A 43 -40.52 -33.08 -31.48
CA MET A 43 -39.54 -33.27 -32.58
C MET A 43 -40.05 -33.01 -34.00
N GLY A 44 -41.34 -32.76 -34.17
CA GLY A 44 -41.95 -32.48 -35.50
C GLY A 44 -41.80 -31.04 -36.00
N VAL A 45 -41.24 -30.14 -35.19
CA VAL A 45 -41.38 -28.70 -35.43
C VAL A 45 -40.10 -28.03 -35.99
N VAL A 46 -38.97 -28.73 -36.10
CA VAL A 46 -37.72 -28.12 -36.54
C VAL A 46 -37.48 -28.12 -38.06
N ALA A 47 -38.36 -28.75 -38.86
CA ALA A 47 -38.16 -28.87 -40.31
C ALA A 47 -39.19 -28.10 -41.15
N GLY A 48 -39.57 -26.90 -40.77
CA GLY A 48 -40.50 -26.09 -41.55
C GLY A 48 -40.03 -24.63 -41.65
N ALA A 49 -39.14 -24.35 -42.58
CA ALA A 49 -38.82 -22.98 -42.97
C ALA A 49 -40.02 -22.32 -43.67
N ALA A 50 -40.29 -21.07 -43.33
CA ALA A 50 -41.14 -20.11 -44.05
C ALA A 50 -42.66 -20.41 -44.11
N GLY A 51 -43.29 -20.51 -42.97
CA GLY A 51 -44.70 -20.36 -42.83
C GLY A 51 -45.11 -20.22 -41.39
N GLY A 52 -45.87 -19.20 -41.02
CA GLY A 52 -46.30 -18.97 -39.65
C GLY A 52 -46.82 -20.24 -39.00
N LYS A 53 -46.30 -20.60 -37.84
CA LYS A 53 -46.74 -21.78 -37.09
C LYS A 53 -48.18 -21.57 -36.66
N HIS A 54 -49.12 -22.37 -37.25
CA HIS A 54 -50.46 -22.45 -36.75
C HIS A 54 -50.51 -23.34 -35.51
N VAL A 55 -50.73 -22.72 -34.37
CA VAL A 55 -51.06 -23.42 -33.14
C VAL A 55 -52.57 -23.61 -33.10
N GLY A 56 -52.99 -24.81 -33.36
CA GLY A 56 -54.41 -25.08 -33.47
C GLY A 56 -55.09 -25.26 -32.13
N GLY A 57 -56.10 -24.41 -31.87
CA GLY A 57 -57.13 -24.67 -30.89
C GLY A 57 -56.88 -24.40 -29.42
N GLU A 58 -55.60 -24.10 -29.00
CA GLU A 58 -55.28 -23.73 -27.62
C GLU A 58 -55.07 -22.22 -27.46
N PRO A 59 -55.43 -21.62 -26.30
CA PRO A 59 -55.20 -20.21 -26.07
C PRO A 59 -53.71 -19.91 -26.11
N LEU A 60 -53.31 -18.80 -26.71
CA LEU A 60 -51.93 -18.35 -26.84
C LEU A 60 -51.37 -18.03 -25.44
N THR A 61 -50.58 -18.93 -24.91
CA THR A 61 -49.89 -18.72 -23.62
C THR A 61 -48.49 -18.17 -23.83
N LEU A 62 -47.93 -17.53 -22.80
CA LEU A 62 -46.52 -17.03 -22.78
C LEU A 62 -45.51 -18.14 -23.05
N GLU A 63 -45.76 -19.35 -22.54
CA GLU A 63 -44.91 -20.52 -22.81
C GLU A 63 -44.98 -20.95 -24.27
N LEU A 64 -46.17 -21.04 -24.84
CA LEU A 64 -46.38 -21.44 -26.21
C LEU A 64 -45.80 -20.42 -27.21
N SER A 65 -45.89 -19.12 -26.89
CA SER A 65 -45.26 -18.05 -27.67
C SER A 65 -43.73 -18.09 -27.59
N ARG A 66 -43.16 -18.44 -26.41
CA ARG A 66 -41.70 -18.57 -26.19
C ARG A 66 -41.14 -19.80 -26.91
N GLU A 67 -41.87 -20.91 -26.96
CA GLU A 67 -41.49 -22.12 -27.69
C GLU A 67 -41.63 -21.96 -29.21
N ALA A 68 -42.70 -21.32 -29.67
CA ALA A 68 -42.95 -21.14 -31.08
C ALA A 68 -42.07 -20.09 -31.77
N SER A 69 -41.82 -18.97 -31.09
CA SER A 69 -41.03 -17.86 -31.63
C SER A 69 -40.47 -17.03 -30.46
N PRO A 70 -39.26 -17.36 -29.94
CA PRO A 70 -38.63 -16.65 -28.81
C PRO A 70 -38.45 -15.16 -29.07
N GLU A 71 -38.36 -14.75 -30.34
CA GLU A 71 -38.19 -13.37 -30.78
C GLU A 71 -39.47 -12.52 -30.71
N LEU A 72 -40.66 -13.14 -30.57
CA LEU A 72 -41.92 -12.42 -30.42
C LEU A 72 -42.15 -11.88 -29.02
N LEU A 73 -41.54 -12.49 -28.01
CA LEU A 73 -41.60 -12.04 -26.63
C LEU A 73 -40.33 -11.21 -26.33
N ARG A 74 -40.49 -9.90 -26.31
CA ARG A 74 -39.44 -9.00 -25.92
C ARG A 74 -39.24 -9.11 -24.40
N ASN A 75 -38.02 -9.47 -23.97
CA ASN A 75 -37.67 -9.37 -22.56
C ASN A 75 -37.70 -7.89 -22.12
N GLU A 76 -38.24 -7.65 -20.94
CA GLU A 76 -38.14 -6.33 -20.35
C GLU A 76 -36.66 -6.07 -20.00
N ILE A 77 -36.05 -5.16 -20.75
CA ILE A 77 -34.65 -4.78 -20.55
C ILE A 77 -34.68 -3.49 -19.75
N ASP A 78 -34.06 -3.51 -18.54
CA ASP A 78 -33.83 -2.29 -17.78
C ASP A 78 -32.81 -1.43 -18.55
N GLU A 79 -33.24 -0.30 -19.05
CA GLU A 79 -32.40 0.65 -19.78
C GLU A 79 -31.37 1.32 -18.86
N ARG A 80 -31.53 1.18 -17.55
CA ARG A 80 -30.63 1.77 -16.56
C ARG A 80 -29.43 0.85 -16.33
N ILE A 81 -28.26 1.28 -16.77
CA ILE A 81 -26.99 0.66 -16.41
C ILE A 81 -26.56 1.18 -15.04
N VAL A 82 -26.58 0.31 -14.05
CA VAL A 82 -26.05 0.63 -12.71
C VAL A 82 -24.54 0.63 -12.78
N LYS A 83 -23.95 1.81 -12.70
CA LYS A 83 -22.48 1.95 -12.61
C LYS A 83 -22.05 1.73 -11.17
N ILE A 84 -21.33 0.67 -10.92
CA ILE A 84 -20.73 0.40 -9.63
C ILE A 84 -19.53 1.36 -9.51
N ARG A 85 -19.63 2.32 -8.58
CA ARG A 85 -18.54 3.20 -8.20
C ARG A 85 -17.98 2.72 -6.87
N PRO A 86 -16.98 1.86 -6.84
CA PRO A 86 -16.33 1.54 -5.58
C PRO A 86 -15.64 2.81 -5.05
N MET A 87 -15.70 3.04 -3.75
CA MET A 87 -14.88 4.06 -3.04
C MET A 87 -13.39 3.65 -3.06
N ALA A 88 -12.82 3.53 -4.23
CA ALA A 88 -11.73 2.62 -4.47
C ALA A 88 -10.37 3.30 -4.64
N THR A 89 -10.27 4.62 -4.48
CA THR A 89 -9.02 5.35 -4.70
C THR A 89 -8.77 6.44 -3.65
N PRO A 90 -8.71 6.07 -2.34
CA PRO A 90 -8.53 7.06 -1.28
C PRO A 90 -7.18 7.78 -1.36
N ILE A 91 -6.09 7.08 -1.64
CA ILE A 91 -4.74 7.66 -1.69
C ILE A 91 -4.61 8.63 -2.86
N ASP A 92 -5.15 8.29 -4.04
CA ASP A 92 -5.15 9.21 -5.19
C ASP A 92 -5.95 10.48 -4.88
N GLN A 93 -7.11 10.36 -4.22
CA GLN A 93 -7.91 11.52 -3.79
C GLN A 93 -7.18 12.36 -2.75
N ILE A 94 -6.65 11.74 -1.69
CA ILE A 94 -5.89 12.42 -0.65
C ILE A 94 -4.67 13.13 -1.24
N SER A 95 -3.93 12.46 -2.13
CA SER A 95 -2.72 13.01 -2.72
C SER A 95 -2.97 14.23 -3.60
N ARG A 96 -4.12 14.31 -4.27
CA ARG A 96 -4.52 15.50 -5.03
C ARG A 96 -4.78 16.70 -4.14
N HIS A 97 -5.32 16.48 -2.94
CA HIS A 97 -5.66 17.51 -1.98
C HIS A 97 -4.50 17.87 -1.05
N ALA A 98 -3.63 16.90 -0.71
CA ALA A 98 -2.48 17.12 0.17
C ALA A 98 -1.38 17.96 -0.49
N GLY A 99 -1.21 17.85 -1.78
CA GLY A 99 -0.28 18.69 -2.56
C GLY A 99 0.21 17.98 -3.81
N SER A 100 -0.15 18.52 -4.95
CA SER A 100 0.36 18.06 -6.25
C SER A 100 1.39 19.05 -6.77
N ARG A 101 2.54 18.55 -7.22
CA ARG A 101 3.61 19.35 -7.82
C ARG A 101 3.94 18.85 -9.23
N ARG A 102 4.20 19.76 -10.13
CA ARG A 102 4.73 19.40 -11.46
C ARG A 102 6.19 18.98 -11.34
N SER A 103 6.55 17.91 -12.03
CA SER A 103 7.94 17.47 -12.20
C SER A 103 8.38 17.67 -13.65
N GLY A 104 9.55 18.27 -13.85
CA GLY A 104 10.19 18.36 -15.17
C GLY A 104 10.89 17.07 -15.62
N SER A 105 11.05 16.09 -14.72
CA SER A 105 11.73 14.82 -14.95
C SER A 105 10.86 13.64 -14.56
N MET A 106 11.08 12.49 -15.20
CA MET A 106 10.48 11.21 -14.84
C MET A 106 11.05 10.66 -13.53
N VAL A 107 12.28 11.02 -13.16
CA VAL A 107 12.88 10.66 -11.87
C VAL A 107 12.76 11.85 -10.94
N VAL A 108 12.11 11.66 -9.81
CA VAL A 108 11.95 12.67 -8.78
C VAL A 108 12.95 12.40 -7.67
N GLU A 109 13.88 13.33 -7.49
CA GLU A 109 14.84 13.30 -6.40
C GLU A 109 14.37 14.23 -5.28
N TYR A 110 14.44 13.75 -4.05
CA TYR A 110 14.07 14.54 -2.89
C TYR A 110 15.05 14.32 -1.75
N TYR A 111 15.19 15.35 -0.95
CA TYR A 111 16.12 15.38 0.16
C TYR A 111 15.33 15.47 1.46
N SER A 112 15.67 14.64 2.43
CA SER A 112 15.18 14.74 3.80
C SER A 112 16.34 14.97 4.73
N VAL A 113 16.20 15.95 5.62
CA VAL A 113 17.12 16.15 6.73
C VAL A 113 16.44 15.61 7.96
N ASP A 114 17.03 14.60 8.57
CA ASP A 114 16.55 14.08 9.83
C ASP A 114 17.28 14.75 10.99
N THR A 115 16.65 14.85 12.14
CA THR A 115 17.32 15.24 13.38
C THR A 115 18.20 14.08 13.83
N LYS A 116 19.39 14.37 14.35
CA LYS A 116 20.23 13.32 14.94
C LYS A 116 19.43 12.53 15.96
N GLY A 117 19.56 11.21 15.94
CA GLY A 117 18.93 10.32 16.90
C GLY A 117 19.19 10.78 18.34
N VAL A 118 18.20 10.60 19.20
CA VAL A 118 18.27 10.96 20.62
C VAL A 118 18.76 9.79 21.46
N THR A 119 18.45 8.56 21.04
CA THR A 119 18.73 7.34 21.80
C THR A 119 19.48 6.32 20.98
N THR A 120 20.34 5.55 21.63
CA THR A 120 21.00 4.35 21.06
C THR A 120 21.23 3.34 22.18
N THR A 121 21.62 2.13 21.82
CA THR A 121 21.97 1.07 22.76
C THR A 121 23.45 0.76 22.71
N LEU A 122 23.98 0.30 23.83
CA LEU A 122 25.35 -0.17 23.90
C LEU A 122 25.49 -1.51 23.18
N GLU A 123 26.45 -1.64 22.26
CA GLU A 123 26.65 -2.85 21.46
C GLU A 123 27.45 -3.92 22.23
N SER A 124 28.37 -3.49 23.05
CA SER A 124 29.23 -4.35 23.89
C SER A 124 29.40 -3.76 25.28
N ASP A 125 29.80 -4.59 26.24
CA ASP A 125 30.10 -4.14 27.59
C ASP A 125 31.14 -3.00 27.58
N SER A 126 31.01 -2.05 28.52
CA SER A 126 31.92 -0.92 28.64
C SER A 126 33.34 -1.40 28.99
N THR A 127 34.33 -0.79 28.37
CA THR A 127 35.76 -1.11 28.65
C THR A 127 36.41 0.06 29.35
N ALA A 128 36.99 -0.18 30.54
CA ALA A 128 37.72 0.83 31.25
C ALA A 128 38.97 1.28 30.46
N ILE A 129 39.15 2.57 30.34
CA ILE A 129 40.29 3.18 29.66
C ILE A 129 41.09 4.10 30.62
N THR A 130 42.16 4.62 30.06
CA THR A 130 43.11 5.51 30.77
C THR A 130 42.40 6.63 31.52
N SER A 131 42.91 6.97 32.72
CA SER A 131 42.42 8.06 33.54
C SER A 131 42.64 9.42 32.87
N TRP A 132 41.62 10.26 32.93
CA TRP A 132 41.67 11.67 32.50
C TRP A 132 41.72 12.55 33.74
N GLY A 133 42.91 12.91 34.18
CA GLY A 133 43.11 13.59 35.44
C GLY A 133 42.73 12.69 36.63
N LYS A 134 41.74 13.11 37.44
CA LYS A 134 41.20 12.30 38.55
C LYS A 134 40.02 11.40 38.16
N SER A 135 39.61 11.44 36.91
CA SER A 135 38.44 10.68 36.40
C SER A 135 38.91 9.46 35.63
N GLN A 136 38.34 8.31 35.94
CA GLN A 136 38.52 7.08 35.18
C GLN A 136 37.50 7.05 34.05
N GLY A 137 37.97 7.00 32.81
CA GLY A 137 37.13 6.95 31.63
C GLY A 137 36.72 5.54 31.23
N ALA A 138 35.75 5.44 30.39
CA ALA A 138 35.34 4.20 29.72
C ALA A 138 35.21 4.41 28.22
N LEU A 139 35.52 3.36 27.46
CA LEU A 139 35.21 3.27 26.04
C LEU A 139 33.83 2.60 25.89
N LEU A 140 32.95 3.25 25.18
CA LEU A 140 31.62 2.73 24.84
C LEU A 140 31.52 2.55 23.35
N LYS A 141 31.16 1.34 22.92
CA LYS A 141 30.80 1.02 21.55
C LYS A 141 29.29 0.92 21.43
N THR A 142 28.69 1.84 20.69
CA THR A 142 27.22 1.91 20.56
C THR A 142 26.76 1.44 19.21
N ALA A 143 25.50 1.03 19.10
CA ALA A 143 24.88 0.63 17.83
C ALA A 143 24.91 1.77 16.79
N ASN A 144 24.96 3.04 17.26
CA ASN A 144 25.11 4.20 16.39
C ASN A 144 25.94 5.30 17.05
N ASP A 145 27.26 5.21 16.89
CA ASP A 145 28.19 6.21 17.42
C ASP A 145 28.06 7.57 16.73
N SER A 146 27.42 7.65 15.56
CA SER A 146 27.31 8.90 14.79
C SER A 146 26.45 9.97 15.48
N ILE A 147 25.60 9.57 16.43
CA ILE A 147 24.74 10.52 17.15
C ILE A 147 25.51 11.34 18.20
N PHE A 148 26.62 10.84 18.67
CA PHE A 148 27.41 11.50 19.70
C PHE A 148 28.60 12.26 19.13
N GLU A 149 28.88 13.40 19.74
CA GLU A 149 30.06 14.21 19.45
C GLU A 149 30.81 14.55 20.75
N PRO A 150 32.10 14.84 20.65
CA PRO A 150 32.84 15.38 21.82
C PRO A 150 32.12 16.60 22.43
N THR A 151 32.20 16.79 23.73
CA THR A 151 31.51 17.79 24.52
C THR A 151 30.02 17.56 24.78
N GLU A 152 29.45 16.46 24.30
CA GLU A 152 28.04 16.12 24.58
C GLU A 152 27.90 15.35 25.90
N THR A 153 26.74 15.49 26.51
CA THR A 153 26.35 14.74 27.71
C THR A 153 25.38 13.62 27.34
N ILE A 154 25.51 12.50 28.02
CA ILE A 154 24.72 11.27 27.82
C ILE A 154 24.12 10.91 29.16
N MET A 155 22.80 10.70 29.17
CA MET A 155 22.07 10.11 30.29
C MET A 155 21.91 8.60 30.07
N VAL A 156 22.11 7.82 31.12
CA VAL A 156 21.92 6.39 31.17
C VAL A 156 20.74 6.07 32.10
N PRO A 157 19.48 5.97 31.60
CA PRO A 157 18.30 5.93 32.46
C PRO A 157 18.26 4.76 33.43
N ASP A 158 18.79 3.61 33.03
CA ASP A 158 18.72 2.35 33.78
C ASP A 158 19.83 2.17 34.81
N VAL A 159 20.76 3.13 34.89
CA VAL A 159 21.93 3.03 35.77
C VAL A 159 21.98 4.23 36.73
N MET A 160 22.12 3.91 38.00
CA MET A 160 22.23 4.92 39.05
C MET A 160 23.69 5.23 39.38
N ALA A 161 23.97 6.49 39.55
CA ALA A 161 25.24 7.01 40.00
C ALA A 161 25.15 7.44 41.49
N THR A 162 26.24 7.30 42.21
CA THR A 162 26.34 7.83 43.56
C THR A 162 27.13 9.15 43.51
N THR A 163 26.49 10.25 43.90
CA THR A 163 27.11 11.56 43.94
C THR A 163 28.10 11.67 45.10
N LYS A 164 28.92 12.69 45.06
CA LYS A 164 29.92 12.96 46.12
C LYS A 164 29.28 13.11 47.53
N ASP A 165 28.04 13.57 47.56
CA ASP A 165 27.28 13.81 48.79
C ASP A 165 26.50 12.56 49.24
N GLY A 166 26.67 11.43 48.53
CA GLY A 166 26.01 10.15 48.81
C GLY A 166 24.58 10.04 48.27
N ALA A 167 24.09 11.01 47.51
CA ALA A 167 22.80 10.93 46.85
C ALA A 167 22.87 9.99 45.62
N THR A 168 21.75 9.36 45.33
CA THR A 168 21.63 8.48 44.16
C THR A 168 20.88 9.22 43.05
N GLU A 169 21.49 9.34 41.90
CA GLU A 169 20.92 10.01 40.72
C GLU A 169 21.11 9.14 39.47
N THR A 170 20.37 9.41 38.42
CA THR A 170 20.58 8.76 37.10
C THR A 170 22.01 9.10 36.61
N LEU A 171 22.71 8.08 36.11
CA LEU A 171 24.08 8.25 35.61
C LEU A 171 24.13 9.22 34.43
N VAL A 172 24.98 10.20 34.52
CA VAL A 172 25.31 11.14 33.46
C VAL A 172 26.77 11.01 33.08
N LEU A 173 27.02 10.87 31.78
CA LEU A 173 28.34 10.75 31.19
C LEU A 173 28.66 11.98 30.34
N TYR A 174 29.93 12.28 30.18
CA TYR A 174 30.42 13.35 29.31
C TYR A 174 31.34 12.74 28.25
N VAL A 175 31.11 13.05 26.99
CA VAL A 175 31.91 12.55 25.84
C VAL A 175 33.17 13.40 25.73
N VAL A 176 34.33 12.79 25.98
CA VAL A 176 35.64 13.45 25.89
C VAL A 176 36.20 13.38 24.48
N ALA A 177 36.12 12.20 23.87
CA ALA A 177 36.62 11.96 22.53
C ALA A 177 35.78 10.93 21.80
N LYS A 178 35.86 10.93 20.50
CA LYS A 178 35.22 9.97 19.59
C LYS A 178 36.26 9.51 18.57
N ASP A 179 36.37 8.23 18.39
CA ASP A 179 37.20 7.62 17.36
C ASP A 179 36.45 6.52 16.59
N THR A 180 37.16 5.79 15.73
CA THR A 180 36.55 4.71 14.93
C THR A 180 36.18 3.46 15.74
N THR A 181 36.62 3.37 16.99
CA THR A 181 36.37 2.24 17.90
C THR A 181 35.21 2.46 18.85
N GLY A 182 34.76 3.71 18.99
CA GLY A 182 33.66 4.11 19.86
C GLY A 182 33.81 5.51 20.46
N ILE A 183 33.09 5.78 21.53
CA ILE A 183 33.10 7.03 22.24
C ILE A 183 33.81 6.86 23.61
N SER A 184 34.73 7.75 23.89
CA SER A 184 35.43 7.83 25.19
C SER A 184 34.68 8.76 26.11
N VAL A 185 34.22 8.24 27.25
CA VAL A 185 33.39 8.99 28.21
C VAL A 185 33.97 9.00 29.59
N ILE A 186 33.61 10.03 30.38
CA ILE A 186 33.84 10.11 31.83
C ILE A 186 32.49 10.28 32.54
N SER A 187 32.42 9.86 33.80
CA SER A 187 31.21 10.11 34.59
C SER A 187 31.20 11.55 35.12
N VAL A 188 30.01 12.18 35.03
CA VAL A 188 29.80 13.54 35.59
C VAL A 188 29.39 13.46 37.05
N ASN A 189 28.50 12.58 37.43
CA ASN A 189 27.87 12.52 38.75
C ASN A 189 28.20 11.26 39.57
N ASN A 190 28.86 10.26 39.00
CA ASN A 190 29.31 9.11 39.76
C ASN A 190 30.71 9.40 40.33
N THR A 191 30.78 10.01 41.51
CA THR A 191 31.99 10.47 42.11
C THR A 191 32.23 9.78 43.46
N SER A 192 33.49 9.36 43.68
CA SER A 192 33.95 8.82 44.95
C SER A 192 35.09 9.70 45.51
N SER A 193 35.55 9.41 46.72
CA SER A 193 36.73 10.05 47.33
C SER A 193 38.01 9.89 46.49
N ARG A 194 38.03 8.94 45.55
CA ARG A 194 39.16 8.64 44.66
C ARG A 194 39.03 9.25 43.24
N GLY A 195 37.95 10.00 42.98
CA GLY A 195 37.65 10.61 41.69
C GLY A 195 36.34 10.05 41.10
N SER A 196 35.99 10.49 39.89
CA SER A 196 34.80 9.96 39.16
C SER A 196 35.20 8.70 38.39
N SER A 197 34.31 7.72 38.37
CA SER A 197 34.46 6.49 37.59
C SER A 197 33.17 6.16 36.85
N VAL A 198 33.29 5.60 35.67
CA VAL A 198 32.15 5.06 34.94
C VAL A 198 31.87 3.66 35.50
N PRO A 199 30.65 3.35 35.97
CA PRO A 199 30.29 2.00 36.38
C PRO A 199 30.30 1.06 35.16
N ASP A 200 30.36 -0.25 35.41
CA ASP A 200 30.30 -1.26 34.37
C ASP A 200 28.91 -1.23 33.68
N LEU A 201 28.91 -0.85 32.43
CA LEU A 201 27.70 -0.82 31.59
C LEU A 201 27.66 -2.08 30.71
N LYS A 202 26.51 -2.74 30.67
CA LYS A 202 26.31 -3.95 29.92
C LYS A 202 25.77 -3.68 28.50
N ALA A 203 26.07 -4.55 27.59
CA ALA A 203 25.48 -4.54 26.25
C ALA A 203 23.94 -4.47 26.35
N GLY A 204 23.32 -3.68 25.47
CA GLY A 204 21.87 -3.42 25.49
C GLY A 204 21.43 -2.24 26.37
N THR A 205 22.33 -1.66 27.21
CA THR A 205 22.03 -0.45 27.99
C THR A 205 21.66 0.71 27.09
N VAL A 206 20.56 1.40 27.40
CA VAL A 206 20.07 2.55 26.63
C VAL A 206 20.86 3.79 26.99
N LEU A 207 21.35 4.50 26.00
CA LEU A 207 22.06 5.77 26.11
C LEU A 207 21.23 6.88 25.48
N VAL A 208 20.98 7.94 26.22
CA VAL A 208 20.19 9.10 25.78
C VAL A 208 21.08 10.31 25.63
N ARG A 209 21.15 10.88 24.44
CA ARG A 209 21.87 12.11 24.16
C ARG A 209 21.13 13.31 24.75
N MET A 210 21.79 14.11 25.57
CA MET A 210 21.16 15.29 26.20
C MET A 210 21.57 16.61 25.53
N GLY A 211 22.74 16.68 24.92
CA GLY A 211 23.25 17.91 24.29
C GLY A 211 24.66 18.28 24.72
N ARG A 212 25.15 19.41 24.27
CA ARG A 212 26.52 19.86 24.45
C ARG A 212 26.67 20.70 25.71
N ALA A 213 27.84 20.58 26.33
CA ALA A 213 28.30 21.42 27.41
C ALA A 213 29.65 22.00 27.02
N ALA A 214 29.74 23.31 26.92
CA ALA A 214 30.99 24.02 26.57
C ALA A 214 31.54 24.78 27.80
N ALA A 215 32.86 24.99 27.85
CA ALA A 215 33.48 25.83 28.84
C ALA A 215 33.28 27.31 28.49
N GLU A 216 33.35 28.18 29.51
CA GLU A 216 33.14 29.63 29.36
C GLU A 216 34.07 30.28 28.32
N LEU A 217 35.28 29.76 28.16
CA LEU A 217 36.25 30.29 27.21
C LEU A 217 36.30 29.55 25.87
N ASP A 218 35.41 28.58 25.66
CA ASP A 218 35.36 27.84 24.39
C ASP A 218 34.76 28.72 23.31
N VAL A 219 35.57 29.09 22.33
CA VAL A 219 35.14 29.85 21.14
C VAL A 219 34.59 28.94 20.06
N GLN A 220 35.06 27.71 20.01
CA GLN A 220 34.64 26.71 18.99
C GLN A 220 34.14 25.45 19.65
N THR A 221 33.02 24.97 19.17
CA THR A 221 32.48 23.64 19.47
C THR A 221 32.56 22.75 18.23
N PRO A 222 32.60 21.42 18.37
CA PRO A 222 32.55 20.52 17.22
C PRO A 222 31.39 20.89 16.30
N GLN A 223 31.66 20.88 14.99
CA GLN A 223 30.65 21.25 13.98
C GLN A 223 29.46 20.29 14.03
N PHE A 224 28.27 20.86 13.94
CA PHE A 224 27.07 20.05 13.75
C PHE A 224 26.89 19.77 12.27
N GLU A 225 27.00 18.51 11.87
CA GLU A 225 26.75 18.08 10.49
C GLU A 225 25.41 17.40 10.41
N ALA A 226 24.52 17.99 9.65
CA ALA A 226 23.26 17.39 9.23
C ALA A 226 23.22 17.44 7.70
N LEU A 227 23.65 16.35 7.07
CA LEU A 227 23.62 16.24 5.62
C LEU A 227 22.27 15.68 5.18
N PRO A 228 21.62 16.33 4.21
CA PRO A 228 20.37 15.82 3.66
C PRO A 228 20.63 14.49 2.93
N THR A 229 19.85 13.48 3.28
CA THR A 229 19.87 12.20 2.57
C THR A 229 19.04 12.29 1.31
N LYS A 230 19.65 11.90 0.19
CA LYS A 230 18.99 11.85 -1.13
C LYS A 230 18.21 10.56 -1.27
N LYS A 231 16.94 10.69 -1.62
CA LYS A 231 16.09 9.58 -2.06
C LYS A 231 15.51 9.90 -3.43
N SER A 232 15.12 8.89 -4.18
CA SER A 232 14.50 9.05 -5.49
C SER A 232 13.29 8.15 -5.65
N ASN A 233 12.34 8.59 -6.48
CA ASN A 233 11.22 7.77 -6.92
C ASN A 233 10.95 8.05 -8.41
N ASN A 234 10.46 7.06 -9.14
CA ASN A 234 10.18 7.15 -10.56
C ASN A 234 8.72 7.51 -10.81
N CYS A 235 8.45 8.40 -11.75
CA CYS A 235 7.11 8.64 -12.26
C CYS A 235 6.74 7.51 -13.23
N GLN A 236 5.71 6.75 -12.93
CA GLN A 236 5.19 5.71 -13.81
C GLN A 236 4.18 6.31 -14.77
N ILE A 237 4.24 5.90 -16.03
CA ILE A 237 3.27 6.28 -17.05
C ILE A 237 2.10 5.33 -17.01
N PHE A 238 0.93 5.84 -16.63
CA PHE A 238 -0.33 5.12 -16.67
C PHE A 238 -1.08 5.49 -17.93
N LYS A 239 -1.54 4.48 -18.68
CA LYS A 239 -2.31 4.68 -19.90
C LYS A 239 -3.50 3.74 -19.93
N ALA A 240 -4.64 4.25 -20.41
CA ALA A 240 -5.80 3.46 -20.80
C ALA A 240 -6.26 3.91 -22.18
N GLN A 241 -6.72 3.00 -23.00
CA GLN A 241 -7.24 3.31 -24.33
C GLN A 241 -8.61 2.64 -24.50
N VAL A 242 -9.54 3.42 -25.03
CA VAL A 242 -10.86 2.94 -25.44
C VAL A 242 -11.00 3.22 -26.92
N GLU A 243 -11.39 2.22 -27.68
CA GLU A 243 -11.54 2.29 -29.13
C GLU A 243 -12.95 1.86 -29.55
N GLN A 244 -13.58 2.63 -30.39
CA GLN A 244 -14.92 2.34 -30.91
C GLN A 244 -14.94 2.42 -32.43
N SER A 245 -15.51 1.39 -33.09
CA SER A 245 -15.68 1.40 -34.52
C SER A 245 -16.86 2.30 -34.96
N THR A 246 -16.78 2.84 -36.17
CA THR A 246 -17.85 3.65 -36.75
C THR A 246 -19.18 2.87 -36.81
N TYR A 247 -19.14 1.58 -37.13
CA TYR A 247 -20.33 0.74 -37.20
C TYR A 247 -21.00 0.53 -35.85
N HIS A 248 -20.18 0.34 -34.79
CA HIS A 248 -20.69 0.23 -33.41
C HIS A 248 -21.33 1.54 -32.92
N LYS A 249 -20.87 2.68 -33.41
CA LYS A 249 -21.42 4.00 -33.06
C LYS A 249 -22.79 4.22 -33.68
N ILE A 250 -23.03 3.69 -34.89
CA ILE A 250 -24.27 3.85 -35.67
C ILE A 250 -25.30 2.76 -35.30
N ALA A 251 -24.86 1.61 -34.78
CA ALA A 251 -25.73 0.51 -34.43
C ALA A 251 -26.76 0.91 -33.37
N ASN A 252 -28.02 0.53 -33.62
CA ASN A 252 -29.07 0.66 -32.61
C ASN A 252 -28.76 -0.28 -31.44
N LYS A 253 -28.76 0.27 -30.23
CA LYS A 253 -28.50 -0.47 -29.01
C LYS A 253 -29.80 -0.58 -28.20
N GLU A 254 -30.05 -1.74 -27.67
CA GLU A 254 -31.17 -1.96 -26.76
C GLU A 254 -30.97 -1.27 -25.43
N VAL A 255 -29.72 -1.13 -25.00
CA VAL A 255 -29.31 -0.46 -23.77
C VAL A 255 -28.43 0.72 -24.12
N GLY A 256 -28.64 1.85 -23.48
CA GLY A 256 -27.93 3.11 -23.71
C GLY A 256 -26.46 3.14 -23.31
N TRP A 257 -25.66 2.12 -23.72
CA TRP A 257 -24.21 2.07 -23.44
C TRP A 257 -23.41 2.85 -24.48
N GLY A 258 -22.92 4.00 -24.08
CA GLY A 258 -22.19 4.94 -24.94
C GLY A 258 -20.68 4.82 -24.87
N PHE A 259 -19.99 5.58 -25.72
CA PHE A 259 -18.54 5.70 -25.71
C PHE A 259 -18.03 6.42 -24.45
N SER A 260 -18.80 7.38 -23.94
CA SER A 260 -18.51 8.07 -22.67
C SER A 260 -18.59 7.14 -21.45
N ASP A 261 -19.45 6.15 -21.49
CA ASP A 261 -19.56 5.17 -20.39
C ASP A 261 -18.35 4.25 -20.35
N GLN A 262 -17.85 3.86 -21.52
CA GLN A 262 -16.61 3.09 -21.64
C GLN A 262 -15.40 3.92 -21.20
N GLU A 263 -15.36 5.23 -21.52
CA GLU A 263 -14.34 6.16 -21.08
C GLU A 263 -14.33 6.25 -19.54
N GLU A 264 -15.50 6.42 -18.91
CA GLU A 264 -15.61 6.49 -17.45
C GLU A 264 -15.16 5.19 -16.77
N ALA A 265 -15.53 4.04 -17.33
CA ALA A 265 -15.08 2.74 -16.84
C ALA A 265 -13.56 2.57 -16.95
N ALA A 266 -12.96 2.97 -18.08
CA ALA A 266 -11.52 2.91 -18.30
C ALA A 266 -10.74 3.87 -17.37
N ILE A 267 -11.28 5.07 -17.11
CA ILE A 267 -10.71 6.01 -16.14
C ILE A 267 -10.72 5.39 -14.74
N THR A 268 -11.83 4.77 -14.35
CA THR A 268 -11.96 4.14 -13.03
C THR A 268 -10.98 2.99 -12.86
N ASP A 269 -10.84 2.13 -13.86
CA ASP A 269 -9.90 1.01 -13.85
C ASP A 269 -8.44 1.51 -13.79
N MET A 270 -8.09 2.49 -14.62
CA MET A 270 -6.75 3.10 -14.59
C MET A 270 -6.43 3.69 -13.21
N ARG A 271 -7.37 4.40 -12.57
CA ARG A 271 -7.17 4.97 -11.24
C ARG A 271 -7.00 3.90 -10.17
N ARG A 272 -7.74 2.78 -10.24
CA ARG A 272 -7.54 1.63 -9.35
C ARG A 272 -6.16 1.02 -9.53
N GLY A 273 -5.70 0.89 -10.77
CA GLY A 273 -4.32 0.47 -11.07
C GLY A 273 -3.27 1.43 -10.51
N MET A 274 -3.50 2.74 -10.63
CA MET A 274 -2.63 3.76 -10.05
C MET A 274 -2.57 3.65 -8.52
N GLU A 275 -3.71 3.49 -7.86
CA GLU A 275 -3.80 3.35 -6.41
C GLU A 275 -2.98 2.16 -5.90
N LYS A 276 -3.09 0.99 -6.56
CA LYS A 276 -2.30 -0.21 -6.22
C LYS A 276 -0.80 0.05 -6.33
N ASN A 277 -0.38 0.71 -7.42
CA ASN A 277 1.02 1.05 -7.62
C ASN A 277 1.51 2.13 -6.65
N PHE A 278 0.68 3.10 -6.30
CA PHE A 278 1.03 4.12 -5.31
C PHE A 278 1.17 3.55 -3.90
N LEU A 279 0.41 2.51 -3.57
CA LEU A 279 0.54 1.82 -2.28
C LEU A 279 1.72 0.84 -2.28
N PHE A 280 1.73 -0.13 -3.19
CA PHE A 280 2.58 -1.32 -3.10
C PHE A 280 3.60 -1.46 -4.25
N GLY A 281 3.65 -0.51 -5.18
CA GLY A 281 4.57 -0.56 -6.32
C GLY A 281 6.04 -0.70 -5.92
N SER A 282 6.85 -1.28 -6.79
CA SER A 282 8.30 -1.40 -6.61
C SER A 282 9.03 -0.40 -7.51
N CYS A 283 9.91 0.43 -6.92
CA CYS A 283 10.70 1.39 -7.67
C CYS A 283 11.80 0.69 -8.47
N CYS A 284 11.60 0.56 -9.77
CA CYS A 284 12.61 0.01 -10.66
C CYS A 284 12.46 0.53 -12.09
N THR A 285 13.49 0.35 -12.87
CA THR A 285 13.47 0.56 -14.32
C THR A 285 13.74 -0.79 -14.98
N LEU A 286 12.86 -1.21 -15.86
CA LEU A 286 12.98 -2.46 -16.62
C LEU A 286 12.95 -2.19 -18.11
N THR A 287 13.58 -3.03 -18.89
CA THR A 287 13.51 -2.98 -20.36
C THR A 287 12.46 -3.99 -20.82
N ASP A 288 11.46 -3.50 -21.58
CA ASP A 288 10.45 -4.35 -22.20
C ASP A 288 11.15 -5.31 -23.19
N PRO A 289 11.04 -6.62 -23.01
CA PRO A 289 11.75 -7.58 -23.86
C PRO A 289 11.21 -7.63 -25.29
N VAL A 290 9.99 -7.14 -25.53
CA VAL A 290 9.37 -7.14 -26.87
C VAL A 290 9.67 -5.85 -27.63
N LYS A 291 9.54 -4.71 -26.96
CA LYS A 291 9.69 -3.38 -27.58
C LYS A 291 11.11 -2.83 -27.44
N ASN A 292 11.95 -3.44 -26.60
CA ASN A 292 13.29 -2.98 -26.26
C ASN A 292 13.32 -1.51 -25.81
N THR A 293 12.30 -1.10 -25.03
CA THR A 293 12.14 0.25 -24.48
C THR A 293 12.16 0.19 -22.95
N GLU A 294 12.68 1.25 -22.33
CA GLU A 294 12.70 1.37 -20.88
C GLU A 294 11.33 1.70 -20.34
N ILE A 295 10.93 1.00 -19.30
CA ILE A 295 9.71 1.21 -18.52
C ILE A 295 10.11 1.55 -17.09
N MET A 296 9.67 2.71 -16.61
CA MET A 296 9.88 3.15 -15.23
C MET A 296 8.67 2.82 -14.38
N LEU A 297 8.89 2.12 -13.27
CA LEU A 297 7.87 1.77 -12.28
C LEU A 297 8.04 2.63 -11.04
N THR A 298 6.92 3.07 -10.48
CA THR A 298 6.89 3.89 -9.26
C THR A 298 7.04 3.05 -8.00
N GLY A 299 7.79 3.55 -7.03
CA GLY A 299 7.86 2.97 -5.70
C GLY A 299 6.64 3.37 -4.88
N GLY A 300 5.96 2.37 -4.31
CA GLY A 300 4.82 2.56 -3.45
C GLY A 300 5.19 3.18 -2.10
N ILE A 301 4.23 3.90 -1.51
CA ILE A 301 4.42 4.54 -0.20
C ILE A 301 4.63 3.52 0.92
N TRP A 302 4.12 2.31 0.75
CA TRP A 302 4.33 1.19 1.68
C TRP A 302 5.81 0.94 1.97
N HIS A 303 6.65 0.99 0.94
CA HIS A 303 8.10 0.77 1.06
C HIS A 303 8.88 2.01 1.48
N GLN A 304 8.24 3.19 1.49
CA GLN A 304 8.87 4.45 1.85
C GLN A 304 8.70 4.79 3.34
N ALA A 305 7.77 4.14 4.06
CA ALA A 305 7.55 4.37 5.49
C ALA A 305 8.78 3.96 6.33
N GLY A 306 9.16 4.80 7.30
CA GLY A 306 10.32 4.56 8.15
C GLY A 306 10.02 3.72 9.38
N LYS A 307 8.79 3.76 9.91
CA LYS A 307 8.37 3.01 11.09
C LYS A 307 7.55 1.79 10.73
N GLU A 308 7.66 0.78 11.57
CA GLU A 308 6.89 -0.46 11.45
C GLU A 308 6.41 -0.91 12.83
N CYS A 309 5.17 -1.30 12.91
CA CYS A 309 4.54 -1.83 14.11
C CYS A 309 3.82 -3.13 13.79
N THR A 310 3.98 -4.13 14.63
CA THR A 310 3.34 -5.43 14.46
C THR A 310 2.26 -5.65 15.52
N TYR A 311 1.16 -6.30 15.15
CA TYR A 311 0.15 -6.77 16.09
C TYR A 311 -0.26 -8.21 15.76
N THR A 312 -0.88 -8.91 16.71
CA THR A 312 -1.33 -10.29 16.46
C THR A 312 -2.72 -10.28 15.88
N LYS A 313 -2.93 -11.01 14.77
CA LYS A 313 -4.24 -11.15 14.10
C LYS A 313 -5.30 -11.63 15.07
N GLY A 314 -6.45 -10.97 15.07
CA GLY A 314 -7.59 -11.29 15.95
C GLY A 314 -7.40 -10.96 17.44
N ALA A 315 -6.26 -10.38 17.82
CA ALA A 315 -5.94 -10.02 19.19
C ALA A 315 -5.57 -8.54 19.35
N LEU A 316 -6.08 -7.69 18.47
CA LEU A 316 -5.93 -6.24 18.62
C LEU A 316 -6.77 -5.82 19.85
N ASP A 317 -6.11 -5.28 20.87
CA ASP A 317 -6.76 -4.73 22.06
C ASP A 317 -6.54 -3.22 22.17
N MET A 318 -7.21 -2.59 23.13
CA MET A 318 -7.09 -1.15 23.36
C MET A 318 -5.67 -0.75 23.78
N ASN A 319 -4.97 -1.58 24.52
CA ASN A 319 -3.61 -1.28 24.96
C ASN A 319 -2.68 -1.24 23.74
N ARG A 320 -2.82 -2.21 22.84
CA ARG A 320 -2.04 -2.25 21.60
C ARG A 320 -2.35 -1.06 20.68
N LEU A 321 -3.63 -0.64 20.60
CA LEU A 321 -4.00 0.56 19.84
C LEU A 321 -3.36 1.84 20.42
N ILE A 322 -3.30 1.95 21.76
CA ILE A 322 -2.63 3.07 22.43
C ILE A 322 -1.12 3.04 22.16
N GLU A 323 -0.49 1.86 22.18
CA GLU A 323 0.93 1.71 21.82
C GLU A 323 1.20 2.10 20.37
N ILE A 324 0.40 1.61 19.42
CA ILE A 324 0.46 2.00 18.00
C ILE A 324 0.35 3.52 17.87
N SER A 325 -0.61 4.12 18.58
CA SER A 325 -0.77 5.58 18.57
C SER A 325 0.45 6.29 19.15
N ARG A 326 0.99 5.79 20.26
CA ARG A 326 2.21 6.34 20.84
C ARG A 326 3.38 6.27 19.84
N GLU A 327 3.65 5.12 19.25
CA GLU A 327 4.72 4.92 18.28
C GLU A 327 4.55 5.81 17.03
N ALA A 328 3.32 6.00 16.58
CA ALA A 328 3.02 6.84 15.43
C ALA A 328 3.31 8.33 15.68
N PHE A 329 3.02 8.84 16.87
CA PHE A 329 3.11 10.27 17.18
C PHE A 329 4.38 10.68 17.95
N THR A 330 5.17 9.74 18.47
CA THR A 330 6.41 10.01 19.18
C THR A 330 7.64 9.70 18.31
N GLY A 331 8.81 10.15 18.75
CA GLY A 331 10.07 9.88 18.07
C GLY A 331 10.09 10.40 16.63
N ASN A 332 10.12 11.71 16.45
CA ASN A 332 10.06 12.37 15.15
C ASN A 332 8.76 12.07 14.37
N GLY A 333 7.65 11.96 15.08
CA GLY A 333 6.38 11.53 14.54
C GLY A 333 5.69 12.48 13.55
N GLY A 334 6.24 13.65 13.25
CA GLY A 334 5.60 14.61 12.36
C GLY A 334 4.41 15.35 12.98
N SER A 335 3.29 15.49 12.25
CA SER A 335 2.13 16.25 12.71
C SER A 335 1.28 15.49 13.73
N SER A 336 0.44 16.21 14.45
CA SER A 336 -0.50 15.65 15.43
C SER A 336 -1.78 15.06 14.81
N LYS A 337 -1.91 15.11 13.48
CA LYS A 337 -3.06 14.62 12.73
C LYS A 337 -2.59 13.67 11.64
N LYS A 338 -3.00 12.42 11.71
CA LYS A 338 -2.58 11.40 10.76
C LYS A 338 -3.75 10.62 10.22
N LEU A 339 -3.57 10.02 9.04
CA LEU A 339 -4.53 9.15 8.39
C LEU A 339 -4.11 7.70 8.60
N LEU A 340 -5.01 6.87 9.12
CA LEU A 340 -4.88 5.42 9.15
C LEU A 340 -5.73 4.84 8.03
N ILE A 341 -5.08 4.23 7.05
CA ILE A 341 -5.72 3.52 5.95
C ILE A 341 -5.32 2.07 6.07
N GLY A 342 -6.29 1.17 6.06
CA GLY A 342 -6.03 -0.25 6.22
C GLY A 342 -7.04 -1.13 5.52
N GLY A 343 -6.73 -2.43 5.49
CA GLY A 343 -7.61 -3.46 4.97
C GLY A 343 -8.87 -3.63 5.83
N THR A 344 -9.87 -4.27 5.24
CA THR A 344 -11.19 -4.37 5.87
C THR A 344 -11.16 -5.15 7.18
N LEU A 345 -10.31 -6.18 7.30
CA LEU A 345 -10.20 -6.97 8.52
C LEU A 345 -9.51 -6.22 9.65
N LEU A 346 -8.49 -5.39 9.36
CA LEU A 346 -7.91 -4.50 10.36
C LEU A 346 -8.96 -3.51 10.89
N ILE A 347 -9.74 -2.91 10.00
CA ILE A 347 -10.78 -1.96 10.40
C ILE A 347 -11.92 -2.66 11.15
N GLU A 348 -12.24 -3.91 10.81
CA GLU A 348 -13.20 -4.72 11.56
C GLU A 348 -12.71 -4.95 13.00
N GLU A 349 -11.43 -5.32 13.20
CA GLU A 349 -10.84 -5.47 14.53
C GLU A 349 -10.89 -4.16 15.33
N LEU A 350 -10.57 -3.02 14.69
CA LEU A 350 -10.68 -1.70 15.32
C LEU A 350 -12.13 -1.39 15.73
N ASN A 351 -13.11 -1.73 14.91
CA ASN A 351 -14.53 -1.49 15.21
C ASN A 351 -15.06 -2.37 16.35
N LYS A 352 -14.44 -3.52 16.63
CA LYS A 352 -14.79 -4.40 17.75
C LYS A 352 -14.36 -3.84 19.10
N LEU A 353 -13.42 -2.88 19.12
CA LEU A 353 -12.98 -2.26 20.37
C LEU A 353 -14.08 -1.35 20.94
N GLU A 354 -14.62 -1.72 22.10
CA GLU A 354 -15.76 -0.99 22.73
C GLU A 354 -15.44 0.48 23.02
N HIS A 355 -14.21 0.79 23.36
CA HIS A 355 -13.77 2.16 23.67
C HIS A 355 -13.68 3.09 22.46
N VAL A 356 -13.50 2.58 21.28
CA VAL A 356 -13.57 3.41 20.05
C VAL A 356 -14.96 4.02 19.91
N LYS A 357 -15.98 3.35 20.47
CA LYS A 357 -17.37 3.84 20.50
C LYS A 357 -17.62 4.85 21.62
N THR A 358 -16.79 4.89 22.66
CA THR A 358 -17.08 5.67 23.90
C THR A 358 -16.21 6.94 24.04
N VAL A 359 -15.03 7.00 23.46
CA VAL A 359 -14.03 8.09 23.70
C VAL A 359 -14.18 9.30 22.80
N GLY A 360 -15.06 9.31 21.91
CA GLY A 360 -15.39 10.52 21.14
C GLY A 360 -16.62 10.23 20.34
N ALA A 361 -17.57 11.12 20.41
CA ALA A 361 -18.60 11.15 19.43
C ALA A 361 -17.94 10.89 18.08
N THR A 362 -18.31 9.78 17.47
CA THR A 362 -17.82 9.38 16.15
C THR A 362 -18.37 10.41 15.17
N GLU A 363 -17.74 11.57 15.14
CA GLU A 363 -18.03 12.54 14.10
C GLU A 363 -17.42 11.98 12.83
N THR A 364 -18.29 11.47 11.98
CA THR A 364 -17.92 11.15 10.62
C THR A 364 -17.54 12.45 9.93
N MET A 365 -16.27 12.67 9.75
CA MET A 365 -15.78 13.90 9.12
C MET A 365 -15.60 13.64 7.64
N THR A 366 -16.50 14.16 6.82
CA THR A 366 -16.34 14.14 5.36
C THR A 366 -15.29 15.16 4.96
N ARG A 367 -14.12 14.71 4.58
CA ARG A 367 -13.01 15.54 4.08
C ARG A 367 -12.52 15.00 2.76
N TRP A 368 -12.29 15.88 1.79
CA TRP A 368 -11.86 15.50 0.44
C TRP A 368 -12.81 14.55 -0.31
N GLY A 369 -14.10 14.52 0.08
CA GLY A 369 -15.09 13.59 -0.47
C GLY A 369 -14.98 12.16 0.05
N LEU A 370 -14.24 11.95 1.15
CA LEU A 370 -14.07 10.69 1.85
C LEU A 370 -14.57 10.82 3.29
N ASP A 371 -15.19 9.75 3.78
CA ASP A 371 -15.68 9.70 5.16
C ASP A 371 -14.63 9.04 6.06
N PHE A 372 -14.25 9.75 7.12
CA PHE A 372 -13.28 9.30 8.11
C PHE A 372 -13.93 9.15 9.48
N THR A 373 -13.50 8.12 10.19
CA THR A 373 -13.78 7.97 11.62
C THR A 373 -12.61 8.56 12.40
N GLU A 374 -12.87 9.50 13.30
CA GLU A 374 -11.82 10.13 14.11
C GLU A 374 -11.60 9.36 15.41
N ILE A 375 -10.36 8.96 15.67
CA ILE A 375 -9.91 8.42 16.95
C ILE A 375 -9.04 9.47 17.63
N VAL A 376 -9.50 10.02 18.75
CA VAL A 376 -8.77 11.02 19.52
C VAL A 376 -7.98 10.35 20.63
N THR A 377 -6.66 10.53 20.61
CA THR A 377 -5.77 10.06 21.68
C THR A 377 -5.06 11.25 22.31
N LYS A 378 -4.41 11.03 23.48
CA LYS A 378 -3.56 12.08 24.10
C LYS A 378 -2.31 12.41 23.26
N PHE A 379 -1.92 11.51 22.35
CA PHE A 379 -0.76 11.68 21.47
C PHE A 379 -1.10 12.46 20.20
N GLY A 380 -2.32 12.33 19.70
CA GLY A 380 -2.78 12.95 18.47
C GLY A 380 -4.12 12.41 18.01
N ARG A 381 -4.48 12.76 16.77
CA ARG A 381 -5.73 12.37 16.14
C ARG A 381 -5.46 11.46 14.94
N LEU A 382 -6.10 10.31 14.93
CA LEU A 382 -6.07 9.35 13.83
C LEU A 382 -7.40 9.43 13.07
N TYR A 383 -7.34 9.69 11.79
CA TYR A 383 -8.47 9.62 10.88
C TYR A 383 -8.43 8.25 10.19
N VAL A 384 -9.37 7.39 10.52
CA VAL A 384 -9.40 5.99 10.10
C VAL A 384 -10.31 5.82 8.90
N MET A 385 -9.83 5.06 7.93
CA MET A 385 -10.56 4.72 6.72
C MET A 385 -10.21 3.30 6.25
N ALA A 386 -11.23 2.56 5.82
CA ALA A 386 -11.03 1.28 5.15
C ALA A 386 -10.68 1.47 3.68
N SER A 387 -9.81 0.62 3.14
CA SER A 387 -9.48 0.58 1.73
C SER A 387 -9.49 -0.87 1.22
N GLU A 388 -10.41 -1.16 0.31
CA GLU A 388 -10.50 -2.46 -0.36
C GLU A 388 -9.25 -2.80 -1.19
N ILE A 389 -8.42 -1.82 -1.50
CA ILE A 389 -7.17 -2.04 -2.25
C ILE A 389 -6.18 -2.86 -1.44
N PHE A 390 -6.14 -2.68 -0.11
CA PHE A 390 -5.34 -3.53 0.77
C PHE A 390 -5.76 -5.00 0.66
N ASP A 391 -7.07 -5.27 0.69
CA ASP A 391 -7.62 -6.64 0.56
C ASP A 391 -7.27 -7.25 -0.81
N GLN A 392 -7.45 -6.48 -1.89
CA GLN A 392 -7.13 -6.91 -3.26
C GLN A 392 -5.64 -7.19 -3.47
N CYS A 393 -4.77 -6.55 -2.69
CA CYS A 393 -3.32 -6.75 -2.74
C CYS A 393 -2.80 -7.82 -1.76
N GLY A 394 -3.68 -8.50 -1.03
CA GLY A 394 -3.30 -9.56 -0.09
C GLY A 394 -2.91 -9.07 1.31
N HIS A 395 -3.29 -7.85 1.68
CA HIS A 395 -2.99 -7.19 2.94
C HIS A 395 -4.26 -6.83 3.76
N PRO A 396 -5.25 -7.74 3.93
CA PRO A 396 -6.53 -7.39 4.56
C PRO A 396 -6.42 -7.04 6.05
N HIS A 397 -5.39 -7.54 6.72
CA HIS A 397 -5.10 -7.27 8.13
C HIS A 397 -4.09 -6.14 8.35
N ASP A 398 -3.49 -5.64 7.28
CA ASP A 398 -2.43 -4.64 7.37
C ASP A 398 -2.98 -3.23 7.17
N GLY A 399 -2.20 -2.25 7.61
CA GLY A 399 -2.56 -0.85 7.46
C GLY A 399 -1.35 0.07 7.41
N MET A 400 -1.61 1.32 7.11
CA MET A 400 -0.59 2.35 7.05
C MET A 400 -1.07 3.63 7.70
N ILE A 401 -0.26 4.19 8.56
CA ILE A 401 -0.46 5.53 9.12
C ILE A 401 0.36 6.51 8.30
N ILE A 402 -0.31 7.48 7.71
CA ILE A 402 0.27 8.47 6.80
C ILE A 402 0.07 9.87 7.38
N ASP A 403 1.09 10.67 7.32
CA ASP A 403 1.00 12.10 7.60
C ASP A 403 0.76 12.86 6.28
N PRO A 404 -0.42 13.47 6.09
CA PRO A 404 -0.75 14.14 4.84
C PRO A 404 0.10 15.38 4.57
N GLU A 405 0.76 15.98 5.57
CA GLU A 405 1.63 17.14 5.39
C GLU A 405 2.94 16.77 4.68
N TYR A 406 3.36 15.52 4.81
CA TYR A 406 4.59 14.98 4.19
C TYR A 406 4.34 14.10 2.98
N LEU A 407 3.07 13.95 2.56
CA LEU A 407 2.70 13.27 1.33
C LEU A 407 2.66 14.25 0.17
N THR A 408 3.38 13.98 -0.90
CA THR A 408 3.39 14.83 -2.11
C THR A 408 3.27 13.99 -3.36
N LYS A 409 2.31 14.34 -4.22
CA LYS A 409 2.18 13.77 -5.57
C LYS A 409 3.00 14.59 -6.56
N TYR A 410 3.91 13.95 -7.27
CA TYR A 410 4.63 14.55 -8.39
C TYR A 410 4.03 14.08 -9.70
N CYS A 411 3.66 15.03 -10.54
CA CYS A 411 3.08 14.77 -11.86
C CYS A 411 4.04 15.27 -12.93
N HIS A 412 4.59 14.37 -13.73
CA HIS A 412 5.36 14.71 -14.91
C HIS A 412 4.42 15.04 -16.07
N VAL A 413 3.45 14.16 -16.33
CA VAL A 413 2.35 14.41 -17.26
C VAL A 413 1.05 14.42 -16.46
N PRO A 414 0.35 15.57 -16.40
CA PRO A 414 -0.94 15.63 -15.71
C PRO A 414 -1.97 14.74 -16.41
N PHE A 415 -2.98 14.34 -15.67
CA PHE A 415 -4.11 13.59 -16.22
C PHE A 415 -4.68 14.33 -17.43
N ARG A 416 -4.73 13.64 -18.55
CA ARG A 416 -5.30 14.16 -19.79
C ARG A 416 -5.97 13.06 -20.59
N THR A 417 -7.01 13.44 -21.31
CA THR A 417 -7.72 12.60 -22.26
C THR A 417 -7.55 13.16 -23.65
N GLU A 418 -7.04 12.36 -24.57
CA GLU A 418 -6.84 12.74 -25.97
C GLU A 418 -7.74 11.90 -26.87
N ARG A 419 -8.48 12.54 -27.76
CA ARG A 419 -9.27 11.86 -28.77
C ARG A 419 -8.47 11.76 -30.07
N LEU A 420 -8.36 10.55 -30.57
CA LEU A 420 -7.66 10.23 -31.82
C LEU A 420 -8.67 9.72 -32.82
N ASP A 421 -8.75 10.40 -33.98
CA ASP A 421 -9.49 9.90 -35.13
C ASP A 421 -8.55 9.06 -36.02
N LEU A 422 -8.60 7.74 -35.85
CA LEU A 422 -7.74 6.81 -36.59
C LEU A 422 -8.20 6.63 -38.04
N ARG A 423 -9.41 7.08 -38.40
CA ARG A 423 -9.90 7.10 -39.77
C ARG A 423 -9.15 8.10 -40.64
N SER A 424 -8.92 9.29 -40.10
CA SER A 424 -8.21 10.36 -40.81
C SER A 424 -6.76 9.98 -41.11
N SER A 425 -6.15 9.13 -40.31
CA SER A 425 -4.81 8.58 -40.52
C SER A 425 -4.75 7.38 -41.47
N GLY A 426 -5.90 6.88 -41.94
CA GLY A 426 -5.99 5.71 -42.82
C GLY A 426 -5.61 4.37 -42.18
N GLN A 427 -5.42 4.32 -40.87
CA GLN A 427 -4.99 3.11 -40.17
C GLN A 427 -6.14 2.18 -39.84
N ARG A 428 -7.24 2.72 -39.26
CA ARG A 428 -8.41 1.95 -38.84
C ARG A 428 -9.67 2.80 -38.92
N ASN A 429 -10.82 2.18 -39.20
CA ASN A 429 -12.12 2.87 -39.18
C ASN A 429 -12.68 2.96 -37.76
N THR A 430 -11.91 3.58 -36.85
CA THR A 430 -12.22 3.70 -35.43
C THR A 430 -11.88 5.09 -34.89
N GLU A 431 -12.57 5.48 -33.84
CA GLU A 431 -12.22 6.59 -32.96
C GLU A 431 -11.66 6.03 -31.66
N ALA A 432 -10.58 6.57 -31.17
CA ALA A 432 -9.99 6.15 -29.91
C ALA A 432 -9.88 7.32 -28.92
N ILE A 433 -10.04 7.01 -27.64
CA ILE A 433 -9.72 7.90 -26.51
C ILE A 433 -8.52 7.31 -25.81
N VAL A 434 -7.46 8.09 -25.68
CA VAL A 434 -6.26 7.73 -24.91
C VAL A 434 -6.20 8.59 -23.67
N ILE A 435 -6.22 7.91 -22.53
CA ILE A 435 -6.11 8.52 -21.20
C ILE A 435 -4.66 8.33 -20.75
N THR A 436 -4.01 9.38 -20.31
CA THR A 436 -2.60 9.32 -19.90
C THR A 436 -2.39 10.14 -18.64
N GLU A 437 -1.63 9.58 -17.70
CA GLU A 437 -1.05 10.30 -16.57
C GLU A 437 0.33 9.72 -16.27
N ALA A 438 1.32 10.57 -15.98
CA ALA A 438 2.63 10.13 -15.49
C ALA A 438 2.90 10.80 -14.14
N SER A 439 2.86 9.99 -13.07
CA SER A 439 2.97 10.50 -11.71
C SER A 439 3.59 9.49 -10.75
N CYS A 440 4.03 9.98 -9.58
CA CYS A 440 4.50 9.19 -8.46
C CYS A 440 4.11 9.84 -7.14
N LEU A 441 4.08 9.04 -6.07
CA LEU A 441 3.92 9.52 -4.71
C LEU A 441 5.24 9.47 -3.95
N VAL A 442 5.49 10.51 -3.17
CA VAL A 442 6.68 10.63 -2.34
C VAL A 442 6.27 10.91 -0.91
N LEU A 443 6.79 10.11 0.01
CA LEU A 443 6.78 10.39 1.44
C LEU A 443 8.09 11.10 1.81
N ARG A 444 7.96 12.37 2.15
CA ARG A 444 9.11 13.18 2.57
C ARG A 444 9.47 12.85 3.94
N TYR A 445 9.76 12.58 4.73
CA TYR A 445 10.00 12.31 6.14
C TYR A 445 9.49 10.93 6.54
N PRO A 446 10.25 9.87 6.23
CA PRO A 446 9.82 8.48 6.45
C PRO A 446 9.38 8.17 7.87
N GLU A 447 10.04 8.77 8.88
CA GLU A 447 9.74 8.56 10.30
C GLU A 447 8.37 9.11 10.74
N ALA A 448 7.75 9.98 9.94
CA ALA A 448 6.39 10.42 10.18
C ALA A 448 5.33 9.41 9.75
N HIS A 449 5.72 8.36 9.04
CA HIS A 449 4.83 7.34 8.49
C HIS A 449 5.14 5.98 9.08
N MET A 450 4.10 5.18 9.29
CA MET A 450 4.23 3.87 9.94
C MET A 450 3.40 2.81 9.20
N ARG A 451 3.99 1.65 9.00
CA ARG A 451 3.27 0.44 8.57
C ARG A 451 2.77 -0.31 9.78
N ILE A 452 1.57 -0.85 9.69
CA ILE A 452 0.99 -1.76 10.66
C ILE A 452 0.91 -3.13 10.00
N LEU A 453 1.63 -4.08 10.54
CA LEU A 453 1.69 -5.45 10.04
C LEU A 453 1.02 -6.41 11.02
N ALA A 454 0.20 -7.27 10.48
CA ALA A 454 -0.39 -8.33 11.26
C ALA A 454 0.55 -9.53 11.34
N SER A 455 0.88 -9.99 12.53
CA SER A 455 1.64 -11.20 12.79
C SER A 455 0.71 -12.34 13.23
N GLY A 456 1.06 -13.57 12.90
CA GLY A 456 0.31 -14.78 13.26
C GLY A 456 -0.18 -15.53 12.02
N ASN A 457 -0.20 -16.86 12.12
CA ASN A 457 -0.75 -17.72 11.09
C ASN A 457 -2.29 -17.65 11.14
N GLU A 458 -2.93 -17.64 9.98
CA GLU A 458 -4.34 -17.98 9.88
C GLU A 458 -4.52 -19.41 10.44
N GLN A 459 -5.35 -19.54 11.49
CA GLN A 459 -5.79 -20.84 11.99
C GLN A 459 -6.87 -21.39 11.07
#